data_277be40b6c4996fd7a8fc7dbde9da72a
#
_entry.id   277be40b6c4996fd7a8fc7dbde9da72a
#
_cell.length_a   1.000
_cell.length_b   1.000
_cell.length_c   1.000
_cell.angle_alpha   90.00
_cell.angle_beta   90.00
_cell.angle_gamma   90.00
#
_symmetry.space_group_name_H-M   'P 1'
#
loop_
_entity.id
_entity.type
_entity.pdbx_description
1 polymer ?
#
loop_
_entity_poly.entity_id
_entity_poly.type
_entity_poly.pdbx_seq_one_letter_code
_entity_poly.pdbx_strand_id
1 'polypeptide(L)'
;MATTVGYARVSTGNQRLDMQLDALTASGCTRVYTDTASGALSARPGLDQALADLGEGDTLVVWRLDRLGRSLPHLVATIDNLTRRGINLKSLHEAIDTTTPTGRLMVHLIASLAEFERELTIERTIAGLEAAKARGASLGRPTVWTPQRAEAAAALLAAGATVTQTAAALGVSRATIYRHANPPKTMQSSTKSDTPTC
;
A
#
# COMPACT_ATOMS: atom_id res chain seq x y z
N MET A 1 -7.80 33.26 -13.46
CA MET A 1 -8.62 33.29 -12.24
C MET A 1 -8.41 31.95 -11.55
N ALA A 2 -8.19 31.95 -10.23
CA ALA A 2 -8.04 30.70 -9.48
C ALA A 2 -9.37 29.92 -9.50
N THR A 3 -9.28 28.64 -9.83
CA THR A 3 -10.44 27.75 -9.89
C THR A 3 -10.65 27.08 -8.54
N THR A 4 -11.91 26.93 -8.14
CA THR A 4 -12.27 26.24 -6.91
C THR A 4 -13.03 24.96 -7.24
N VAL A 5 -12.46 23.80 -6.90
CA VAL A 5 -12.99 22.47 -7.19
C VAL A 5 -13.35 21.76 -5.90
N GLY A 6 -14.55 21.21 -5.85
CA GLY A 6 -15.04 20.42 -4.72
C GLY A 6 -14.77 18.92 -4.89
N TYR A 7 -14.51 18.22 -3.78
CA TYR A 7 -14.47 16.76 -3.74
C TYR A 7 -15.32 16.22 -2.61
N ALA A 8 -16.21 15.28 -2.93
CA ALA A 8 -17.08 14.59 -1.99
C ALA A 8 -16.90 13.07 -2.06
N ARG A 9 -17.00 12.40 -0.90
CA ARG A 9 -16.91 10.95 -0.81
C ARG A 9 -17.93 10.38 0.17
N VAL A 10 -18.63 9.33 -0.25
CA VAL A 10 -19.56 8.58 0.61
C VAL A 10 -19.25 7.09 0.60
N SER A 11 -19.57 6.41 1.70
CA SER A 11 -19.43 4.95 1.80
C SER A 11 -20.68 4.22 1.29
N THR A 12 -21.87 4.74 1.60
CA THR A 12 -23.20 4.30 1.14
C THR A 12 -24.24 5.33 1.64
N GLY A 13 -25.21 5.67 0.79
CA GLY A 13 -26.36 6.51 1.16
C GLY A 13 -26.35 7.90 0.53
N ASN A 14 -27.40 8.19 -0.26
CA ASN A 14 -27.53 9.42 -1.04
C ASN A 14 -27.65 10.67 -0.16
N GLN A 15 -28.39 10.62 0.96
CA GLN A 15 -28.61 11.80 1.83
C GLN A 15 -27.33 12.47 2.35
N ARG A 16 -26.26 11.66 2.64
CA ARG A 16 -24.98 12.22 3.10
C ARG A 16 -24.16 12.82 1.96
N LEU A 17 -24.42 12.39 0.73
CA LEU A 17 -23.79 12.97 -0.45
C LEU A 17 -24.40 14.34 -0.74
N ASP A 18 -25.73 14.44 -0.74
CA ASP A 18 -26.45 15.67 -1.00
C ASP A 18 -26.02 16.81 -0.07
N MET A 19 -25.91 16.54 1.23
CA MET A 19 -25.37 17.52 2.21
C MET A 19 -23.95 18.00 1.88
N GLN A 20 -23.08 17.11 1.40
CA GLN A 20 -21.72 17.50 1.00
C GLN A 20 -21.75 18.35 -0.27
N LEU A 21 -22.56 17.96 -1.27
CA LEU A 21 -22.70 18.69 -2.52
C LEU A 21 -23.25 20.10 -2.28
N ASP A 22 -24.28 20.23 -1.45
CA ASP A 22 -24.85 21.52 -1.09
C ASP A 22 -23.81 22.43 -0.41
N ALA A 23 -23.07 21.90 0.56
CA ALA A 23 -22.03 22.64 1.26
C ALA A 23 -20.87 23.08 0.33
N LEU A 24 -20.43 22.19 -0.57
CA LEU A 24 -19.38 22.49 -1.55
C LEU A 24 -19.87 23.54 -2.56
N THR A 25 -21.09 23.42 -3.05
CA THR A 25 -21.71 24.41 -3.97
C THR A 25 -21.84 25.76 -3.29
N ALA A 26 -22.34 25.80 -2.05
CA ALA A 26 -22.44 27.02 -1.28
C ALA A 26 -21.10 27.67 -0.96
N SER A 27 -20.01 26.90 -0.94
CA SER A 27 -18.63 27.40 -0.77
C SER A 27 -18.00 27.96 -2.05
N GLY A 28 -18.72 27.98 -3.17
CA GLY A 28 -18.28 28.56 -4.45
C GLY A 28 -17.51 27.62 -5.33
N CYS A 29 -17.62 26.31 -5.15
CA CYS A 29 -17.02 25.33 -6.05
C CYS A 29 -17.63 25.41 -7.45
N THR A 30 -16.81 25.57 -8.48
CA THR A 30 -17.24 25.60 -9.89
C THR A 30 -17.53 24.22 -10.45
N ARG A 31 -16.89 23.19 -9.89
CA ARG A 31 -17.09 21.77 -10.20
C ARG A 31 -16.98 20.95 -8.91
N VAL A 32 -17.72 19.87 -8.84
CA VAL A 32 -17.63 18.91 -7.71
C VAL A 32 -17.46 17.50 -8.27
N TYR A 33 -16.38 16.85 -7.86
CA TYR A 33 -16.09 15.44 -8.15
C TYR A 33 -16.52 14.55 -7.01
N THR A 34 -17.02 13.37 -7.34
CA THR A 34 -17.56 12.46 -6.33
C THR A 34 -17.00 11.06 -6.47
N ASP A 35 -16.77 10.39 -5.34
CA ASP A 35 -16.46 8.97 -5.28
C ASP A 35 -17.41 8.25 -4.32
N THR A 36 -17.84 7.06 -4.72
CA THR A 36 -18.58 6.15 -3.84
C THR A 36 -17.62 5.06 -3.37
N ALA A 37 -17.32 5.03 -2.07
CA ALA A 37 -16.47 4.02 -1.49
C ALA A 37 -17.27 2.72 -1.28
N SER A 38 -17.16 1.77 -2.19
CA SER A 38 -17.59 0.38 -1.95
C SER A 38 -16.40 -0.41 -1.38
N GLY A 39 -16.48 -0.81 -0.12
CA GLY A 39 -15.63 -1.72 0.64
C GLY A 39 -14.15 -1.92 0.21
N ALA A 40 -13.88 -2.78 -0.73
CA ALA A 40 -12.54 -3.22 -1.11
C ALA A 40 -11.88 -2.40 -2.24
N LEU A 41 -12.62 -1.62 -3.02
CA LEU A 41 -12.08 -0.89 -4.15
C LEU A 41 -11.35 0.40 -3.71
N SER A 42 -10.05 0.36 -3.87
CA SER A 42 -9.10 1.42 -3.50
C SER A 42 -9.09 2.59 -4.48
N ALA A 43 -9.69 2.48 -5.66
CA ALA A 43 -9.67 3.50 -6.69
C ALA A 43 -10.54 4.71 -6.32
N ARG A 44 -10.04 5.91 -6.64
CA ARG A 44 -10.74 7.19 -6.44
C ARG A 44 -10.71 8.01 -7.73
N PRO A 45 -11.40 7.55 -8.77
CA PRO A 45 -11.37 8.24 -10.06
C PRO A 45 -11.85 9.69 -9.98
N GLY A 46 -12.80 9.99 -9.09
CA GLY A 46 -13.25 11.36 -8.87
C GLY A 46 -12.19 12.25 -8.24
N LEU A 47 -11.44 11.75 -7.24
CA LEU A 47 -10.32 12.49 -6.68
C LEU A 47 -9.20 12.67 -7.70
N ASP A 48 -8.87 11.62 -8.45
CA ASP A 48 -7.82 11.67 -9.45
C ASP A 48 -8.15 12.70 -10.55
N GLN A 49 -9.41 12.77 -10.98
CA GLN A 49 -9.90 13.79 -11.92
C GLN A 49 -9.86 15.19 -11.31
N ALA A 50 -10.32 15.36 -10.05
CA ALA A 50 -10.25 16.64 -9.38
C ALA A 50 -8.81 17.16 -9.29
N LEU A 51 -7.87 16.27 -8.97
CA LEU A 51 -6.44 16.61 -8.91
C LEU A 51 -5.85 16.89 -10.29
N ALA A 52 -6.33 16.25 -11.35
CA ALA A 52 -5.87 16.50 -12.72
C ALA A 52 -6.33 17.87 -13.25
N ASP A 53 -7.52 18.30 -12.85
CA ASP A 53 -8.10 19.59 -13.28
C ASP A 53 -7.54 20.81 -12.52
N LEU A 54 -6.85 20.58 -11.38
CA LEU A 54 -6.30 21.64 -10.54
C LEU A 54 -4.87 21.97 -10.94
N GLY A 55 -4.59 23.28 -11.06
CA GLY A 55 -3.27 23.86 -11.28
C GLY A 55 -2.78 24.69 -10.10
N GLU A 56 -1.61 25.33 -10.29
CA GLU A 56 -1.03 26.24 -9.30
C GLU A 56 -1.96 27.43 -9.02
N GLY A 57 -2.16 27.75 -7.76
CA GLY A 57 -3.05 28.81 -7.29
C GLY A 57 -4.52 28.39 -7.14
N ASP A 58 -4.93 27.25 -7.70
CA ASP A 58 -6.29 26.72 -7.54
C ASP A 58 -6.54 26.17 -6.13
N THR A 59 -7.81 25.90 -5.79
CA THR A 59 -8.20 25.44 -4.47
C THR A 59 -9.04 24.17 -4.56
N LEU A 60 -8.59 23.10 -3.87
CA LEU A 60 -9.39 21.90 -3.59
C LEU A 60 -10.21 22.13 -2.32
N VAL A 61 -11.53 22.01 -2.41
CA VAL A 61 -12.43 22.11 -1.27
C VAL A 61 -12.99 20.74 -0.93
N VAL A 62 -12.93 20.38 0.34
CA VAL A 62 -13.56 19.15 0.88
C VAL A 62 -14.50 19.51 2.01
N TRP A 63 -15.54 18.73 2.20
CA TRP A 63 -16.44 18.93 3.33
C TRP A 63 -15.72 18.62 4.65
N ARG A 64 -14.92 17.51 4.69
CA ARG A 64 -14.09 17.10 5.83
C ARG A 64 -12.81 16.45 5.35
N LEU A 65 -11.74 16.54 6.12
CA LEU A 65 -10.44 15.93 5.81
C LEU A 65 -10.51 14.40 5.72
N ASP A 66 -11.41 13.74 6.46
CA ASP A 66 -11.61 12.29 6.39
C ASP A 66 -12.21 11.83 5.04
N ARG A 67 -12.76 12.75 4.24
CA ARG A 67 -13.16 12.47 2.86
C ARG A 67 -11.95 12.40 1.93
N LEU A 68 -10.93 13.22 2.20
CA LEU A 68 -9.69 13.29 1.40
C LEU A 68 -8.74 12.14 1.72
N GLY A 69 -8.47 11.88 3.01
CA GLY A 69 -7.58 10.81 3.48
C GLY A 69 -8.33 9.53 3.89
N ARG A 70 -7.71 8.35 3.70
CA ARG A 70 -8.19 7.06 4.25
C ARG A 70 -7.54 6.74 5.59
N SER A 71 -6.38 7.30 5.81
CA SER A 71 -5.58 7.23 7.03
C SER A 71 -4.84 8.56 7.17
N LEU A 72 -4.34 8.83 8.35
CA LEU A 72 -3.59 10.05 8.60
C LEU A 72 -2.34 10.15 7.70
N PRO A 73 -1.51 9.10 7.51
CA PRO A 73 -0.39 9.15 6.55
C PRO A 73 -0.82 9.43 5.11
N HIS A 74 -1.94 8.85 4.67
CA HIS A 74 -2.45 9.11 3.31
C HIS A 74 -2.96 10.56 3.16
N LEU A 75 -3.61 11.11 4.19
CA LEU A 75 -4.05 12.50 4.20
C LEU A 75 -2.84 13.44 4.06
N VAL A 76 -1.80 13.23 4.87
CA VAL A 76 -0.58 14.02 4.84
C VAL A 76 0.11 13.93 3.48
N ALA A 77 0.26 12.74 2.91
CA ALA A 77 0.84 12.57 1.57
C ALA A 77 0.04 13.31 0.48
N THR A 78 -1.30 13.31 0.59
CA THR A 78 -2.16 14.05 -0.36
C THR A 78 -1.99 15.55 -0.20
N ILE A 79 -1.95 16.06 1.03
CA ILE A 79 -1.74 17.49 1.30
C ILE A 79 -0.35 17.94 0.84
N ASP A 80 0.69 17.15 1.09
CA ASP A 80 2.05 17.43 0.62
C ASP A 80 2.12 17.50 -0.92
N ASN A 81 1.43 16.59 -1.61
CA ASN A 81 1.30 16.64 -3.06
C ASN A 81 0.63 17.94 -3.54
N LEU A 82 -0.47 18.35 -2.92
CA LEU A 82 -1.16 19.61 -3.23
C LEU A 82 -0.22 20.81 -3.01
N THR A 83 0.46 20.85 -1.88
CA THR A 83 1.40 21.93 -1.53
C THR A 83 2.54 22.04 -2.54
N ARG A 84 3.16 20.91 -2.93
CA ARG A 84 4.23 20.91 -3.95
C ARG A 84 3.76 21.37 -5.33
N ARG A 85 2.48 21.20 -5.63
CA ARG A 85 1.86 21.67 -6.88
C ARG A 85 1.33 23.10 -6.78
N GLY A 86 1.49 23.76 -5.63
CA GLY A 86 0.95 25.10 -5.42
C GLY A 86 -0.58 25.15 -5.35
N ILE A 87 -1.24 24.01 -5.06
CA ILE A 87 -2.70 23.90 -4.95
C ILE A 87 -3.10 24.10 -3.49
N ASN A 88 -4.07 24.98 -3.24
CA ASN A 88 -4.61 25.23 -1.92
C ASN A 88 -5.62 24.15 -1.51
N LEU A 89 -5.71 23.90 -0.21
CA LEU A 89 -6.72 23.00 0.38
C LEU A 89 -7.62 23.78 1.34
N LYS A 90 -8.93 23.58 1.22
CA LYS A 90 -9.91 24.08 2.16
C LYS A 90 -10.81 22.97 2.66
N SER A 91 -10.92 22.82 3.98
CA SER A 91 -11.87 21.93 4.63
C SER A 91 -12.94 22.75 5.34
N LEU A 92 -14.21 22.48 5.00
CA LEU A 92 -15.33 23.29 5.48
C LEU A 92 -15.65 23.00 6.95
N HIS A 93 -15.59 21.73 7.37
CA HIS A 93 -15.98 21.32 8.73
C HIS A 93 -14.90 21.65 9.77
N GLU A 94 -13.62 21.40 9.45
CA GLU A 94 -12.50 21.70 10.35
C GLU A 94 -12.06 23.18 10.26
N ALA A 95 -12.67 23.97 9.38
CA ALA A 95 -12.33 25.38 9.13
C ALA A 95 -10.83 25.58 8.80
N ILE A 96 -10.22 24.62 8.09
CA ILE A 96 -8.83 24.67 7.64
C ILE A 96 -8.79 25.25 6.23
N ASP A 97 -7.96 26.29 6.04
CA ASP A 97 -7.76 26.94 4.75
C ASP A 97 -6.28 27.25 4.58
N THR A 98 -5.60 26.54 3.68
CA THR A 98 -4.14 26.69 3.47
C THR A 98 -3.76 27.99 2.77
N THR A 99 -4.70 28.78 2.30
CA THR A 99 -4.43 30.15 1.83
C THR A 99 -4.07 31.07 2.98
N THR A 100 -4.50 30.74 4.22
CA THR A 100 -4.21 31.48 5.44
C THR A 100 -2.99 30.93 6.17
N PRO A 101 -2.23 31.78 6.89
CA PRO A 101 -1.11 31.32 7.72
C PRO A 101 -1.54 30.30 8.78
N THR A 102 -2.68 30.52 9.43
CA THR A 102 -3.25 29.63 10.45
C THR A 102 -3.60 28.26 9.88
N GLY A 103 -4.23 28.20 8.69
CA GLY A 103 -4.55 26.94 8.03
C GLY A 103 -3.30 26.16 7.65
N ARG A 104 -2.26 26.84 7.15
CA ARG A 104 -0.97 26.20 6.89
C ARG A 104 -0.33 25.64 8.17
N LEU A 105 -0.35 26.39 9.27
CA LEU A 105 0.14 25.90 10.57
C LEU A 105 -0.62 24.65 11.01
N MET A 106 -1.95 24.61 10.88
CA MET A 106 -2.76 23.43 11.23
C MET A 106 -2.39 22.20 10.39
N VAL A 107 -2.13 22.38 9.10
CA VAL A 107 -1.66 21.30 8.24
C VAL A 107 -0.29 20.76 8.68
N HIS A 108 0.65 21.64 9.04
CA HIS A 108 1.95 21.22 9.56
C HIS A 108 1.84 20.46 10.88
N LEU A 109 0.95 20.87 11.79
CA LEU A 109 0.69 20.15 13.03
C LEU A 109 0.12 18.74 12.77
N ILE A 110 -0.82 18.61 11.83
CA ILE A 110 -1.38 17.32 11.45
C ILE A 110 -0.28 16.44 10.84
N ALA A 111 0.61 16.98 10.01
CA ALA A 111 1.72 16.25 9.42
C ALA A 111 2.71 15.75 10.49
N SER A 112 3.10 16.61 11.44
CA SER A 112 3.99 16.23 12.54
C SER A 112 3.37 15.15 13.44
N LEU A 113 2.06 15.23 13.72
CA LEU A 113 1.35 14.20 14.48
C LEU A 113 1.33 12.85 13.75
N ALA A 114 1.14 12.86 12.43
CA ALA A 114 1.17 11.64 11.61
C ALA A 114 2.54 10.97 11.61
N GLU A 115 3.61 11.76 11.55
CA GLU A 115 4.98 11.27 11.62
C GLU A 115 5.27 10.65 12.99
N PHE A 116 4.91 11.33 14.06
CA PHE A 116 5.02 10.81 15.42
C PHE A 116 4.27 9.49 15.62
N GLU A 117 3.01 9.38 15.17
CA GLU A 117 2.26 8.13 15.24
C GLU A 117 2.92 6.99 14.45
N ARG A 118 3.54 7.31 13.31
CA ARG A 118 4.29 6.34 12.51
C ARG A 118 5.52 5.84 13.26
N GLU A 119 6.29 6.74 13.85
CA GLU A 119 7.49 6.40 14.63
C GLU A 119 7.14 5.51 15.81
N LEU A 120 6.11 5.87 16.58
CA LEU A 120 5.61 5.03 17.68
C LEU A 120 5.17 3.63 17.22
N THR A 121 4.57 3.53 16.03
CA THR A 121 4.14 2.24 15.47
C THR A 121 5.35 1.39 15.09
N ILE A 122 6.39 1.98 14.52
CA ILE A 122 7.66 1.31 14.19
C ILE A 122 8.34 0.82 15.48
N GLU A 123 8.46 1.69 16.48
CA GLU A 123 9.06 1.35 17.77
C GLU A 123 8.36 0.16 18.43
N ARG A 124 7.03 0.19 18.52
CA ARG A 124 6.22 -0.91 19.06
C ARG A 124 6.39 -2.21 18.25
N THR A 125 6.50 -2.10 16.94
CA THR A 125 6.70 -3.25 16.05
C THR A 125 8.08 -3.88 16.30
N ILE A 126 9.14 -3.06 16.39
CA ILE A 126 10.50 -3.52 16.69
C ILE A 126 10.55 -4.21 18.06
N ALA A 127 10.02 -3.56 19.08
CA ALA A 127 9.96 -4.16 20.44
C ALA A 127 9.18 -5.49 20.46
N GLY A 128 8.07 -5.57 19.70
CA GLY A 128 7.30 -6.80 19.55
C GLY A 128 8.08 -7.91 18.85
N LEU A 129 8.84 -7.59 17.81
CA LEU A 129 9.70 -8.55 17.11
C LEU A 129 10.85 -9.04 17.98
N GLU A 130 11.49 -8.15 18.75
CA GLU A 130 12.56 -8.51 19.70
C GLU A 130 12.01 -9.44 20.80
N ALA A 131 10.86 -9.11 21.38
CA ALA A 131 10.22 -9.96 22.36
C ALA A 131 9.80 -11.33 21.78
N ALA A 132 9.34 -11.39 20.55
CA ALA A 132 9.04 -12.65 19.86
C ALA A 132 10.30 -13.47 19.62
N LYS A 133 11.39 -12.83 19.18
CA LYS A 133 12.71 -13.48 19.00
C LYS A 133 13.27 -14.02 20.32
N ALA A 134 13.14 -13.26 21.40
CA ALA A 134 13.56 -13.72 22.75
C ALA A 134 12.79 -14.95 23.23
N ARG A 135 11.53 -15.11 22.81
CA ARG A 135 10.71 -16.31 23.06
C ARG A 135 10.98 -17.46 22.08
N GLY A 136 11.99 -17.34 21.21
CA GLY A 136 12.36 -18.39 20.24
C GLY A 136 11.52 -18.41 18.97
N ALA A 137 10.72 -17.38 18.70
CA ALA A 137 9.96 -17.31 17.44
C ALA A 137 10.90 -17.07 16.27
N SER A 138 10.74 -17.87 15.20
CA SER A 138 11.41 -17.63 13.92
C SER A 138 10.68 -16.53 13.17
N LEU A 139 11.38 -15.41 12.97
CA LEU A 139 10.82 -14.24 12.26
C LEU A 139 10.99 -14.39 10.74
N GLY A 140 10.03 -13.90 10.00
CA GLY A 140 10.05 -13.90 8.54
C GLY A 140 9.20 -15.01 7.92
N ARG A 141 9.41 -15.24 6.62
CA ARG A 141 8.68 -16.28 5.87
C ARG A 141 9.09 -17.66 6.38
N PRO A 142 8.13 -18.54 6.75
CA PRO A 142 8.46 -19.92 7.16
C PRO A 142 9.31 -20.61 6.11
N THR A 143 10.37 -21.32 6.56
CA THR A 143 11.19 -22.07 5.63
C THR A 143 10.41 -23.25 5.07
N VAL A 144 10.45 -23.38 3.75
CA VAL A 144 9.93 -24.58 3.08
C VAL A 144 10.83 -25.80 3.26
N TRP A 145 12.07 -25.61 3.75
CA TRP A 145 13.04 -26.66 3.98
C TRP A 145 13.00 -27.07 5.46
N THR A 146 12.28 -28.15 5.76
CA THR A 146 12.17 -28.71 7.12
C THR A 146 13.13 -29.89 7.28
N PRO A 147 13.49 -30.31 8.52
CA PRO A 147 14.29 -31.50 8.75
C PRO A 147 13.73 -32.76 8.06
N GLN A 148 12.42 -32.95 8.09
CA GLN A 148 11.74 -34.08 7.44
C GLN A 148 11.91 -34.04 5.90
N ARG A 149 11.86 -32.84 5.31
CA ARG A 149 12.12 -32.68 3.88
C ARG A 149 13.59 -32.89 3.52
N ALA A 150 14.51 -32.55 4.42
CA ALA A 150 15.94 -32.82 4.25
C ALA A 150 16.21 -34.31 4.20
N GLU A 151 15.66 -35.08 5.15
CA GLU A 151 15.77 -36.53 5.20
C GLU A 151 15.14 -37.21 3.97
N ALA A 152 13.94 -36.80 3.58
CA ALA A 152 13.27 -37.32 2.38
C ALA A 152 14.03 -36.99 1.09
N ALA A 153 14.62 -35.79 0.98
CA ALA A 153 15.46 -35.43 -0.15
C ALA A 153 16.72 -36.31 -0.23
N ALA A 154 17.38 -36.52 0.91
CA ALA A 154 18.57 -37.36 0.99
C ALA A 154 18.26 -38.82 0.59
N ALA A 155 17.16 -39.39 1.07
CA ALA A 155 16.71 -40.74 0.74
C ALA A 155 16.40 -40.90 -0.76
N LEU A 156 15.67 -39.96 -1.35
CA LEU A 156 15.34 -39.98 -2.78
C LEU A 156 16.61 -39.87 -3.66
N LEU A 157 17.52 -38.97 -3.32
CA LEU A 157 18.78 -38.82 -4.06
C LEU A 157 19.69 -40.05 -3.92
N ALA A 158 19.75 -40.67 -2.74
CA ALA A 158 20.48 -41.93 -2.52
C ALA A 158 19.86 -43.10 -3.28
N ALA A 159 18.56 -43.13 -3.48
CA ALA A 159 17.86 -44.11 -4.31
C ALA A 159 18.02 -43.88 -5.82
N GLY A 160 18.79 -42.86 -6.24
CA GLY A 160 19.05 -42.56 -7.65
C GLY A 160 18.04 -41.63 -8.32
N ALA A 161 17.13 -41.03 -7.57
CA ALA A 161 16.21 -40.04 -8.15
C ALA A 161 16.95 -38.77 -8.59
N THR A 162 16.54 -38.21 -9.72
CA THR A 162 17.12 -36.94 -10.21
C THR A 162 16.65 -35.76 -9.33
N VAL A 163 17.41 -34.66 -9.36
CA VAL A 163 17.05 -33.42 -8.66
C VAL A 163 15.66 -32.92 -9.07
N THR A 164 15.30 -33.10 -10.34
CA THR A 164 13.98 -32.71 -10.86
C THR A 164 12.86 -33.57 -10.24
N GLN A 165 13.04 -34.87 -10.15
CA GLN A 165 12.08 -35.79 -9.53
C GLN A 165 11.97 -35.54 -8.03
N THR A 166 13.09 -35.34 -7.35
CA THR A 166 13.14 -35.01 -5.91
C THR A 166 12.44 -33.69 -5.62
N ALA A 167 12.67 -32.66 -6.43
CA ALA A 167 12.02 -31.36 -6.29
C ALA A 167 10.49 -31.47 -6.48
N ALA A 168 10.03 -32.22 -7.48
CA ALA A 168 8.63 -32.47 -7.73
C ALA A 168 7.96 -33.26 -6.59
N ALA A 169 8.60 -34.33 -6.10
CA ALA A 169 8.08 -35.15 -5.01
C ALA A 169 7.93 -34.39 -3.68
N LEU A 170 8.84 -33.43 -3.41
CA LEU A 170 8.82 -32.65 -2.17
C LEU A 170 8.08 -31.31 -2.30
N GLY A 171 7.55 -30.95 -3.48
CA GLY A 171 6.85 -29.69 -3.73
C GLY A 171 7.73 -28.45 -3.54
N VAL A 172 9.02 -28.54 -3.90
CA VAL A 172 10.00 -27.45 -3.77
C VAL A 172 10.66 -27.15 -5.12
N SER A 173 11.33 -26.01 -5.24
CA SER A 173 12.09 -25.69 -6.45
C SER A 173 13.38 -26.51 -6.54
N ARG A 174 13.86 -26.77 -7.76
CA ARG A 174 15.19 -27.40 -7.99
C ARG A 174 16.31 -26.61 -7.31
N ALA A 175 16.21 -25.27 -7.33
CA ALA A 175 17.18 -24.40 -6.65
C ALA A 175 17.21 -24.64 -5.12
N THR A 176 16.08 -25.00 -4.51
CA THR A 176 16.00 -25.37 -3.09
C THR A 176 16.77 -26.68 -2.83
N ILE A 177 16.62 -27.69 -3.70
CA ILE A 177 17.36 -28.94 -3.58
C ILE A 177 18.88 -28.69 -3.71
N TYR A 178 19.33 -27.95 -4.72
CA TYR A 178 20.74 -27.61 -4.88
C TYR A 178 21.31 -26.85 -3.67
N ARG A 179 20.55 -25.95 -3.09
CA ARG A 179 21.00 -25.15 -1.94
C ARG A 179 21.15 -25.95 -0.66
N HIS A 180 20.28 -26.93 -0.44
CA HIS A 180 20.16 -27.59 0.86
C HIS A 180 20.52 -29.09 0.86
N ALA A 181 20.35 -29.82 -0.23
CA ALA A 181 20.58 -31.25 -0.30
C ALA A 181 21.95 -31.64 -0.89
N ASN A 182 22.73 -30.68 -1.43
CA ASN A 182 24.05 -30.87 -2.03
C ASN A 182 24.15 -32.18 -2.89
N PRO A 183 23.32 -32.32 -3.95
CA PRO A 183 23.26 -33.54 -4.75
C PRO A 183 24.60 -33.82 -5.46
N PRO A 184 25.00 -35.08 -5.65
CA PRO A 184 26.25 -35.44 -6.34
C PRO A 184 26.26 -34.87 -7.78
N LYS A 185 27.40 -34.38 -8.21
CA LYS A 185 27.59 -33.69 -9.51
C LYS A 185 27.16 -34.52 -10.74
N THR A 186 27.17 -35.84 -10.65
CA THR A 186 26.74 -36.77 -11.71
C THR A 186 25.23 -36.70 -12.03
N MET A 187 24.42 -36.19 -11.14
CA MET A 187 22.94 -36.06 -11.35
C MET A 187 22.54 -34.74 -11.98
N GLN A 188 23.49 -33.90 -12.36
CA GLN A 188 23.20 -32.54 -12.86
C GLN A 188 23.03 -32.47 -14.40
N SER A 189 23.33 -33.54 -15.16
CA SER A 189 23.52 -33.50 -16.62
C SER A 189 22.47 -34.19 -17.49
N SER A 190 21.29 -34.58 -16.98
CA SER A 190 20.27 -35.21 -17.82
C SER A 190 19.15 -34.27 -18.27
N THR A 191 19.51 -33.13 -18.87
CA THR A 191 18.56 -32.30 -19.63
C THR A 191 19.27 -31.62 -20.80
N LYS A 192 19.84 -32.40 -21.73
CA LYS A 192 20.13 -31.94 -23.11
C LYS A 192 20.18 -33.17 -24.05
N SER A 193 19.26 -33.19 -24.92
CA SER A 193 18.95 -33.94 -26.14
C SER A 193 17.59 -34.65 -26.02
N ASP A 194 16.59 -34.38 -26.82
CA ASP A 194 16.57 -34.56 -28.27
C ASP A 194 15.49 -33.66 -28.90
N THR A 195 15.91 -32.85 -29.83
CA THR A 195 15.04 -32.40 -30.90
C THR A 195 15.39 -33.26 -32.12
N PRO A 196 14.53 -34.11 -32.64
CA PRO A 196 14.76 -34.70 -33.93
C PRO A 196 14.44 -33.67 -34.99
N THR A 197 15.46 -33.41 -35.82
CA THR A 197 15.33 -32.79 -37.12
C THR A 197 14.49 -33.66 -38.04
N CYS A 198 13.44 -33.12 -38.60
CA CYS A 198 12.90 -33.42 -39.91
C CYS A 198 12.30 -32.16 -40.49
#